data_591c198677d24878039598759b1e7215
#
_entry.id   591c198677d24878039598759b1e7215
#
_cell.length_a   1.000
_cell.length_b   1.000
_cell.length_c   1.000
_cell.angle_alpha   90.00
_cell.angle_beta   90.00
_cell.angle_gamma   90.00
#
_symmetry.space_group_name_H-M   'P 1'
#
loop_
_entity.id
_entity.type
_entity.pdbx_description
1 polymer ?
#
loop_
_entity_poly.entity_id
_entity_poly.type
_entity_poly.pdbx_seq_one_letter_code
_entity_poly.pdbx_strand_id
1 'polypeptide(L)'
;MTQLRQKMLEELQRRHYAYRTANTYLRIVRDFAAYFHRSPDKLGPEQIRQYQAYLFHSKNLSPASVSQYVSALRFLFVKTLHRHFLAEHIPFPKTPRRLPVVLSLEEVTRLIDAARNLYHRTLLMTLYSTAVRRSELCRLQVSDIDSQRMRIRITQGKGSRDREVPLSPTLLQALRVYWRWMKPKTYLFPGTVHHRRADVPITANIVWLACHQAALRAGISKRLSPHSLRHSCATHLLDAGADLRTIQVLLGHSRLEHTLIYLHLSQKHLQAVPNPLDSLQLASVDDVQPSLRLQKK
;
A
#
# COMPACT_ATOMS: atom_id res chain seq x y z
N MET A 1 3.12 -27.39 -21.10
CA MET A 1 2.24 -26.20 -20.84
C MET A 1 0.99 -26.39 -21.68
N THR A 2 -0.24 -26.14 -21.15
CA THR A 2 -1.47 -26.28 -21.95
C THR A 2 -1.57 -25.15 -22.98
N GLN A 3 -2.19 -25.43 -24.15
CA GLN A 3 -2.40 -24.42 -25.20
C GLN A 3 -3.12 -23.18 -24.68
N LEU A 4 -4.15 -23.34 -23.83
CA LEU A 4 -4.88 -22.23 -23.23
C LEU A 4 -3.99 -21.34 -22.36
N ARG A 5 -3.10 -21.93 -21.55
CA ARG A 5 -2.15 -21.18 -20.72
C ARG A 5 -1.18 -20.37 -21.57
N GLN A 6 -0.69 -20.98 -22.66
CA GLN A 6 0.21 -20.31 -23.59
C GLN A 6 -0.48 -19.12 -24.26
N LYS A 7 -1.69 -19.32 -24.78
CA LYS A 7 -2.50 -18.25 -25.39
C LYS A 7 -2.78 -17.08 -24.42
N MET A 8 -3.08 -17.41 -23.15
CA MET A 8 -3.29 -16.37 -22.14
C MET A 8 -2.00 -15.61 -21.81
N LEU A 9 -0.86 -16.30 -21.73
CA LEU A 9 0.44 -15.67 -21.48
C LEU A 9 0.81 -14.69 -22.62
N GLU A 10 0.66 -15.12 -23.87
CA GLU A 10 0.90 -14.29 -25.04
C GLU A 10 0.03 -13.03 -25.04
N GLU A 11 -1.26 -13.17 -24.71
CA GLU A 11 -2.18 -12.05 -24.63
C GLU A 11 -1.82 -11.07 -23.50
N LEU A 12 -1.33 -11.56 -22.36
CA LEU A 12 -0.80 -10.74 -21.27
C LEU A 12 0.47 -9.99 -21.69
N GLN A 13 1.38 -10.68 -22.36
CA GLN A 13 2.63 -10.09 -22.87
C GLN A 13 2.36 -9.03 -23.93
N ARG A 14 1.50 -9.32 -24.93
CA ARG A 14 1.09 -8.38 -25.98
C ARG A 14 0.51 -7.08 -25.42
N ARG A 15 -0.13 -7.13 -24.23
CA ARG A 15 -0.68 -5.98 -23.53
C ARG A 15 0.26 -5.38 -22.49
N HIS A 16 1.53 -5.75 -22.50
CA HIS A 16 2.56 -5.27 -21.56
C HIS A 16 2.19 -5.39 -20.07
N TYR A 17 1.48 -6.47 -19.69
CA TYR A 17 1.24 -6.73 -18.29
C TYR A 17 2.54 -7.05 -17.55
N ALA A 18 2.73 -6.45 -16.37
CA ALA A 18 3.88 -6.75 -15.54
C ALA A 18 3.96 -8.25 -15.22
N TYR A 19 5.16 -8.82 -15.24
CA TYR A 19 5.44 -10.24 -15.00
C TYR A 19 4.71 -10.79 -13.76
N ARG A 20 4.72 -10.02 -12.66
CA ARG A 20 4.03 -10.40 -11.42
C ARG A 20 2.51 -10.49 -11.60
N THR A 21 1.90 -9.59 -12.37
CA THR A 21 0.46 -9.63 -12.66
C THR A 21 0.13 -10.82 -13.55
N ALA A 22 0.94 -11.07 -14.58
CA ALA A 22 0.77 -12.22 -15.46
C ALA A 22 0.82 -13.54 -14.67
N ASN A 23 1.83 -13.72 -13.82
CA ASN A 23 1.94 -14.91 -12.98
C ASN A 23 0.76 -15.07 -12.00
N THR A 24 0.28 -13.96 -11.43
CA THR A 24 -0.89 -13.98 -10.55
C THR A 24 -2.14 -14.43 -11.30
N TYR A 25 -2.38 -13.91 -12.50
CA TYR A 25 -3.52 -14.27 -13.32
C TYR A 25 -3.47 -15.74 -13.76
N LEU A 26 -2.31 -16.19 -14.23
CA LEU A 26 -2.11 -17.60 -14.60
C LEU A 26 -2.32 -18.55 -13.43
N ARG A 27 -1.87 -18.18 -12.23
CA ARG A 27 -2.10 -18.94 -11.00
C ARG A 27 -3.58 -19.02 -10.66
N ILE A 28 -4.29 -17.88 -10.69
CA ILE A 28 -5.73 -17.83 -10.42
C ILE A 28 -6.52 -18.72 -11.39
N VAL A 29 -6.20 -18.67 -12.68
CA VAL A 29 -6.86 -19.51 -13.69
C VAL A 29 -6.55 -20.99 -13.48
N ARG A 30 -5.34 -21.32 -13.09
CA ARG A 30 -4.98 -22.71 -12.70
C ARG A 30 -5.79 -23.18 -11.49
N ASP A 31 -5.93 -22.33 -10.45
CA ASP A 31 -6.68 -22.64 -9.24
C ASP A 31 -8.19 -22.80 -9.55
N PHE A 32 -8.72 -22.03 -10.50
CA PHE A 32 -10.09 -22.17 -11.01
C PHE A 32 -10.30 -23.50 -11.77
N ALA A 33 -9.36 -23.86 -12.65
CA ALA A 33 -9.38 -25.15 -13.35
C ALA A 33 -9.30 -26.34 -12.40
N ALA A 34 -8.42 -26.24 -11.41
CA ALA A 34 -8.24 -27.29 -10.38
C ALA A 34 -9.49 -27.51 -9.53
N TYR A 35 -10.22 -26.44 -9.21
CA TYR A 35 -11.45 -26.54 -8.42
C TYR A 35 -12.55 -27.37 -9.11
N PHE A 36 -12.66 -27.26 -10.44
CA PHE A 36 -13.66 -28.02 -11.21
C PHE A 36 -13.09 -29.28 -11.87
N HIS A 37 -11.80 -29.57 -11.74
CA HIS A 37 -11.11 -30.64 -12.45
C HIS A 37 -11.38 -30.63 -13.96
N ARG A 38 -11.56 -29.42 -14.53
CA ARG A 38 -11.92 -29.20 -15.93
C ARG A 38 -11.15 -28.05 -16.53
N SER A 39 -10.96 -28.07 -17.85
CA SER A 39 -10.36 -26.95 -18.56
C SER A 39 -11.26 -25.71 -18.49
N PRO A 40 -10.70 -24.51 -18.20
CA PRO A 40 -11.50 -23.29 -18.01
C PRO A 40 -12.34 -22.87 -19.22
N ASP A 41 -11.91 -23.22 -20.42
CA ASP A 41 -12.64 -22.95 -21.66
C ASP A 41 -13.98 -23.74 -21.76
N LYS A 42 -14.10 -24.82 -21.01
CA LYS A 42 -15.33 -25.64 -20.91
C LYS A 42 -16.25 -25.24 -19.77
N LEU A 43 -15.90 -24.18 -19.03
CA LEU A 43 -16.67 -23.67 -17.90
C LEU A 43 -17.48 -22.44 -18.33
N GLY A 44 -18.65 -22.28 -17.74
CA GLY A 44 -19.62 -21.24 -18.09
C GLY A 44 -20.04 -20.37 -16.90
N PRO A 45 -21.13 -19.60 -17.05
CA PRO A 45 -21.60 -18.64 -16.05
C PRO A 45 -21.86 -19.27 -14.68
N GLU A 46 -22.48 -20.45 -14.66
CA GLU A 46 -22.83 -21.13 -13.40
C GLU A 46 -21.60 -21.53 -12.58
N GLN A 47 -20.59 -22.10 -13.26
CA GLN A 47 -19.32 -22.45 -12.60
C GLN A 47 -18.58 -21.21 -12.08
N ILE A 48 -18.65 -20.09 -12.79
CA ILE A 48 -18.06 -18.84 -12.35
C ILE A 48 -18.76 -18.35 -11.07
N ARG A 49 -20.10 -18.37 -11.04
CA ARG A 49 -20.90 -18.01 -9.87
C ARG A 49 -20.59 -18.89 -8.68
N GLN A 50 -20.55 -20.20 -8.87
CA GLN A 50 -20.21 -21.20 -7.85
C GLN A 50 -18.80 -20.95 -7.29
N TYR A 51 -17.82 -20.67 -8.16
CA TYR A 51 -16.46 -20.39 -7.73
C TYR A 51 -16.34 -19.10 -6.93
N GLN A 52 -17.05 -18.04 -7.33
CA GLN A 52 -17.09 -16.80 -6.56
C GLN A 52 -17.69 -17.02 -5.17
N ALA A 53 -18.76 -17.79 -5.05
CA ALA A 53 -19.34 -18.16 -3.76
C ALA A 53 -18.34 -18.96 -2.90
N TYR A 54 -17.63 -19.92 -3.48
CA TYR A 54 -16.56 -20.68 -2.82
C TYR A 54 -15.43 -19.79 -2.30
N LEU A 55 -14.99 -18.76 -3.09
CA LEU A 55 -13.96 -17.83 -2.66
C LEU A 55 -14.38 -17.01 -1.42
N PHE A 56 -15.66 -16.65 -1.32
CA PHE A 56 -16.18 -15.92 -0.17
C PHE A 56 -16.44 -16.83 1.05
N HIS A 57 -17.18 -17.91 0.85
CA HIS A 57 -17.69 -18.72 1.96
C HIS A 57 -16.69 -19.78 2.46
N SER A 58 -16.03 -20.49 1.55
CA SER A 58 -15.12 -21.58 1.94
C SER A 58 -13.69 -21.11 2.10
N LYS A 59 -13.18 -20.27 1.19
CA LYS A 59 -11.83 -19.68 1.30
C LYS A 59 -11.78 -18.44 2.19
N ASN A 60 -12.91 -17.88 2.58
CA ASN A 60 -13.03 -16.69 3.42
C ASN A 60 -12.14 -15.52 2.95
N LEU A 61 -12.11 -15.28 1.64
CA LEU A 61 -11.30 -14.22 1.06
C LEU A 61 -11.98 -12.86 1.19
N SER A 62 -11.16 -11.84 1.43
CA SER A 62 -11.66 -10.45 1.43
C SER A 62 -12.17 -10.03 0.04
N PRO A 63 -13.14 -9.09 -0.04
CA PRO A 63 -13.63 -8.55 -1.32
C PRO A 63 -12.51 -8.04 -2.24
N ALA A 64 -11.46 -7.42 -1.68
CA ALA A 64 -10.31 -6.96 -2.44
C ALA A 64 -9.51 -8.13 -3.05
N SER A 65 -9.36 -9.25 -2.32
CA SER A 65 -8.73 -10.46 -2.85
C SER A 65 -9.59 -11.08 -3.96
N VAL A 66 -10.91 -11.21 -3.74
CA VAL A 66 -11.83 -11.73 -4.76
C VAL A 66 -11.82 -10.86 -6.02
N SER A 67 -11.66 -9.53 -5.92
CA SER A 67 -11.51 -8.64 -7.07
C SER A 67 -10.31 -9.00 -7.96
N GLN A 68 -9.24 -9.56 -7.41
CA GLN A 68 -8.11 -10.06 -8.21
C GLN A 68 -8.49 -11.32 -8.99
N TYR A 69 -9.26 -12.23 -8.39
CA TYR A 69 -9.79 -13.41 -9.07
C TYR A 69 -10.74 -13.02 -10.20
N VAL A 70 -11.66 -12.08 -9.93
CA VAL A 70 -12.55 -11.50 -10.94
C VAL A 70 -11.76 -10.92 -12.12
N SER A 71 -10.72 -10.12 -11.83
CA SER A 71 -9.88 -9.52 -12.88
C SER A 71 -9.21 -10.57 -13.76
N ALA A 72 -8.68 -11.63 -13.15
CA ALA A 72 -8.02 -12.71 -13.88
C ALA A 72 -9.01 -13.54 -14.72
N LEU A 73 -10.18 -13.87 -14.18
CA LEU A 73 -11.23 -14.59 -14.90
C LEU A 73 -11.83 -13.75 -16.04
N ARG A 74 -12.09 -12.46 -15.80
CA ARG A 74 -12.51 -11.55 -16.89
C ARG A 74 -11.46 -11.45 -17.98
N PHE A 75 -10.17 -11.40 -17.61
CA PHE A 75 -9.09 -11.40 -18.61
C PHE A 75 -9.11 -12.69 -19.43
N LEU A 76 -9.24 -13.86 -18.80
CA LEU A 76 -9.33 -15.13 -19.49
C LEU A 76 -10.53 -15.17 -20.44
N PHE A 77 -11.73 -14.97 -19.93
CA PHE A 77 -12.94 -15.15 -20.72
C PHE A 77 -13.12 -14.07 -21.79
N VAL A 78 -12.87 -12.80 -21.45
CA VAL A 78 -13.12 -11.68 -22.34
C VAL A 78 -11.97 -11.42 -23.31
N LYS A 79 -10.71 -11.48 -22.83
CA LYS A 79 -9.54 -11.09 -23.65
C LYS A 79 -8.88 -12.28 -24.31
N THR A 80 -8.84 -13.44 -23.65
CA THR A 80 -8.17 -14.63 -24.20
C THR A 80 -9.13 -15.52 -25.01
N LEU A 81 -10.35 -15.74 -24.51
CA LEU A 81 -11.35 -16.59 -25.15
C LEU A 81 -12.39 -15.85 -25.97
N HIS A 82 -12.36 -14.50 -25.96
CA HIS A 82 -13.30 -13.62 -26.69
C HIS A 82 -14.79 -13.85 -26.36
N ARG A 83 -15.08 -14.36 -25.14
CA ARG A 83 -16.44 -14.57 -24.64
C ARG A 83 -16.93 -13.35 -23.87
N HIS A 84 -17.24 -12.28 -24.59
CA HIS A 84 -17.58 -10.98 -24.02
C HIS A 84 -18.84 -11.01 -23.15
N PHE A 85 -19.83 -11.83 -23.50
CA PHE A 85 -21.06 -12.01 -22.74
C PHE A 85 -20.85 -12.50 -21.30
N LEU A 86 -19.74 -13.19 -21.01
CA LEU A 86 -19.42 -13.64 -19.66
C LEU A 86 -18.99 -12.50 -18.72
N ALA A 87 -18.69 -11.32 -19.24
CA ALA A 87 -18.29 -10.19 -18.40
C ALA A 87 -19.35 -9.80 -17.37
N GLU A 88 -20.63 -9.88 -17.74
CA GLU A 88 -21.75 -9.56 -16.85
C GLU A 88 -21.91 -10.60 -15.72
N HIS A 89 -21.56 -11.85 -15.99
CA HIS A 89 -21.62 -12.93 -15.04
C HIS A 89 -20.42 -12.97 -14.07
N ILE A 90 -19.45 -12.05 -14.22
CA ILE A 90 -18.26 -11.95 -13.36
C ILE A 90 -18.24 -10.55 -12.70
N PRO A 91 -19.18 -10.24 -11.77
CA PRO A 91 -19.26 -8.95 -11.14
C PRO A 91 -18.08 -8.71 -10.18
N PHE A 92 -17.62 -7.47 -10.10
CA PHE A 92 -16.69 -7.07 -9.05
C PHE A 92 -17.42 -6.93 -7.72
N PRO A 93 -16.89 -7.50 -6.63
CA PRO A 93 -17.49 -7.33 -5.32
C PRO A 93 -17.37 -5.87 -4.86
N LYS A 94 -18.38 -5.40 -4.16
CA LYS A 94 -18.33 -4.10 -3.46
C LYS A 94 -17.25 -4.18 -2.38
N THR A 95 -16.25 -3.31 -2.48
CA THR A 95 -15.16 -3.24 -1.50
C THR A 95 -15.35 -2.00 -0.65
N PRO A 96 -15.57 -2.13 0.67
CA PRO A 96 -15.67 -0.97 1.55
C PRO A 96 -14.35 -0.23 1.57
N ARG A 97 -14.39 1.09 1.38
CA ARG A 97 -13.22 1.95 1.52
C ARG A 97 -12.94 2.14 3.01
N ARG A 98 -11.83 1.61 3.48
CA ARG A 98 -11.33 1.86 4.83
C ARG A 98 -10.28 2.95 4.79
N LEU A 99 -10.33 3.87 5.75
CA LEU A 99 -9.28 4.85 5.91
C LEU A 99 -7.97 4.13 6.28
N PRO A 100 -6.84 4.57 5.74
CA PRO A 100 -5.55 4.01 6.10
C PRO A 100 -5.22 4.28 7.57
N VAL A 101 -4.43 3.38 8.14
CA VAL A 101 -3.87 3.56 9.48
C VAL A 101 -2.77 4.61 9.42
N VAL A 102 -2.92 5.67 10.19
CA VAL A 102 -1.92 6.73 10.40
C VAL A 102 -1.42 6.65 11.84
N LEU A 103 -0.12 6.79 12.00
CA LEU A 103 0.56 6.90 13.29
C LEU A 103 0.69 8.37 13.68
N SER A 104 0.64 8.69 14.96
CA SER A 104 1.07 9.99 15.46
C SER A 104 2.59 10.16 15.36
N LEU A 105 3.09 11.38 15.55
CA LEU A 105 4.55 11.66 15.57
C LEU A 105 5.23 10.85 16.71
N GLU A 106 4.60 10.77 17.87
CA GLU A 106 5.09 10.02 19.04
C GLU A 106 5.11 8.51 18.76
N GLU A 107 4.08 7.98 18.08
CA GLU A 107 4.03 6.58 17.68
C GLU A 107 5.13 6.25 16.65
N VAL A 108 5.41 7.15 15.70
CA VAL A 108 6.51 6.99 14.75
C VAL A 108 7.86 7.01 15.46
N THR A 109 8.06 7.91 16.41
CA THR A 109 9.28 7.98 17.21
C THR A 109 9.48 6.67 17.98
N ARG A 110 8.49 6.22 18.74
CA ARG A 110 8.53 4.95 19.46
C ARG A 110 8.81 3.76 18.55
N LEU A 111 8.19 3.73 17.36
CA LEU A 111 8.40 2.67 16.38
C LEU A 111 9.85 2.60 15.90
N ILE A 112 10.45 3.75 15.57
CA ILE A 112 11.83 3.83 15.09
C ILE A 112 12.80 3.47 16.22
N ASP A 113 12.56 3.94 17.44
CA ASP A 113 13.40 3.68 18.60
C ASP A 113 13.34 2.21 19.07
N ALA A 114 12.19 1.56 18.89
CA ALA A 114 12.02 0.13 19.15
C ALA A 114 12.65 -0.79 18.08
N ALA A 115 13.34 -0.25 17.09
CA ALA A 115 14.04 -1.06 16.10
C ALA A 115 15.15 -1.91 16.76
N ARG A 116 15.23 -3.21 16.36
CA ARG A 116 16.12 -4.18 17.00
C ARG A 116 17.61 -3.84 16.84
N ASN A 117 17.97 -3.26 15.69
CA ASN A 117 19.37 -2.98 15.33
C ASN A 117 19.44 -1.79 14.37
N LEU A 118 20.66 -1.35 14.09
CA LEU A 118 20.92 -0.23 13.20
C LEU A 118 20.36 -0.44 11.78
N TYR A 119 20.38 -1.67 11.26
CA TYR A 119 19.80 -2.00 9.95
C TYR A 119 18.29 -1.71 9.92
N HIS A 120 17.53 -2.24 10.87
CA HIS A 120 16.08 -2.03 10.94
C HIS A 120 15.73 -0.57 11.25
N ARG A 121 16.51 0.08 12.14
CA ARG A 121 16.31 1.51 12.46
C ARG A 121 16.44 2.38 11.22
N THR A 122 17.55 2.24 10.49
CA THR A 122 17.80 3.02 9.27
C THR A 122 16.78 2.73 8.19
N LEU A 123 16.34 1.46 8.07
CA LEU A 123 15.29 1.06 7.14
C LEU A 123 13.95 1.75 7.46
N LEU A 124 13.53 1.77 8.73
CA LEU A 124 12.30 2.45 9.17
C LEU A 124 12.38 3.96 8.99
N MET A 125 13.53 4.57 9.34
CA MET A 125 13.78 6.00 9.11
C MET A 125 13.68 6.35 7.61
N THR A 126 14.27 5.52 6.75
CA THR A 126 14.19 5.73 5.28
C THR A 126 12.77 5.61 4.78
N LEU A 127 12.02 4.58 5.20
CA LEU A 127 10.61 4.42 4.82
C LEU A 127 9.75 5.63 5.19
N TYR A 128 9.91 6.13 6.42
CA TYR A 128 9.12 7.25 6.91
C TYR A 128 9.53 8.56 6.26
N SER A 129 10.83 8.89 6.26
CA SER A 129 11.33 10.17 5.76
C SER A 129 11.09 10.39 4.25
N THR A 130 11.17 9.32 3.46
CA THR A 130 11.05 9.40 1.99
C THR A 130 9.68 8.99 1.46
N ALA A 131 8.84 8.42 2.32
CA ALA A 131 7.54 7.87 1.95
C ALA A 131 7.57 6.93 0.72
N VAL A 132 8.69 6.27 0.44
CA VAL A 132 8.85 5.34 -0.68
C VAL A 132 7.97 4.10 -0.52
N ARG A 133 7.61 3.47 -1.64
CA ARG A 133 6.92 2.17 -1.60
C ARG A 133 7.89 1.10 -1.10
N ARG A 134 7.35 0.08 -0.43
CA ARG A 134 8.14 -1.07 0.04
C ARG A 134 9.03 -1.67 -1.06
N SER A 135 8.51 -1.80 -2.28
CA SER A 135 9.28 -2.34 -3.41
C SER A 135 10.36 -1.40 -3.92
N GLU A 136 10.19 -0.09 -3.79
CA GLU A 136 11.19 0.93 -4.12
C GLU A 136 12.32 0.89 -3.08
N LEU A 137 11.98 0.86 -1.79
CA LEU A 137 12.98 0.70 -0.73
C LEU A 137 13.87 -0.55 -0.93
N CYS A 138 13.26 -1.69 -1.30
CA CYS A 138 14.02 -2.92 -1.52
C CYS A 138 15.08 -2.78 -2.63
N ARG A 139 14.85 -1.91 -3.59
CA ARG A 139 15.75 -1.71 -4.76
C ARG A 139 16.63 -0.49 -4.66
N LEU A 140 16.48 0.30 -3.60
CA LEU A 140 17.24 1.52 -3.41
C LEU A 140 18.73 1.20 -3.37
N GLN A 141 19.53 1.93 -4.16
CA GLN A 141 20.97 1.75 -4.28
C GLN A 141 21.72 2.84 -3.52
N VAL A 142 22.97 2.58 -3.23
CA VAL A 142 23.88 3.57 -2.61
C VAL A 142 24.04 4.78 -3.53
N SER A 143 24.14 4.54 -4.85
CA SER A 143 24.25 5.56 -5.88
C SER A 143 23.04 6.45 -6.06
N ASP A 144 21.88 6.07 -5.49
CA ASP A 144 20.67 6.88 -5.52
C ASP A 144 20.69 8.03 -4.50
N ILE A 145 21.66 8.01 -3.56
CA ILE A 145 21.79 9.02 -2.49
C ILE A 145 22.71 10.14 -2.95
N ASP A 146 22.13 11.30 -3.28
CA ASP A 146 22.88 12.52 -3.57
C ASP A 146 22.95 13.39 -2.32
N SER A 147 24.05 13.24 -1.57
CA SER A 147 24.28 14.01 -0.33
C SER A 147 24.68 15.46 -0.59
N GLN A 148 25.12 15.82 -1.80
CA GLN A 148 25.45 17.22 -2.13
C GLN A 148 24.20 18.01 -2.44
N ARG A 149 23.26 17.42 -3.23
CA ARG A 149 21.99 18.05 -3.55
C ARG A 149 20.88 17.77 -2.54
N MET A 150 21.19 16.99 -1.50
CA MET A 150 20.20 16.56 -0.48
C MET A 150 18.95 15.91 -1.09
N ARG A 151 19.15 14.94 -1.99
CA ARG A 151 18.07 14.24 -2.71
C ARG A 151 18.32 12.75 -2.76
N ILE A 152 17.25 11.99 -2.88
CA ILE A 152 17.28 10.55 -3.15
C ILE A 152 16.51 10.31 -4.45
N ARG A 153 17.16 9.67 -5.41
CA ARG A 153 16.53 9.27 -6.66
C ARG A 153 15.81 7.95 -6.48
N ILE A 154 14.53 7.92 -6.84
CA ILE A 154 13.70 6.71 -6.82
C ILE A 154 13.46 6.28 -8.25
N THR A 155 14.16 5.23 -8.66
CA THR A 155 14.08 4.67 -10.01
C THR A 155 13.02 3.56 -10.09
N GLN A 156 12.47 3.35 -11.28
CA GLN A 156 11.53 2.27 -11.59
C GLN A 156 10.30 2.18 -10.67
N GLY A 157 9.73 3.32 -10.32
CA GLY A 157 8.42 3.37 -9.67
C GLY A 157 7.34 2.67 -10.51
N LYS A 158 6.22 2.30 -9.89
CA LYS A 158 5.06 1.74 -10.60
C LYS A 158 4.59 2.74 -11.68
N GLY A 159 4.70 2.36 -12.96
CA GLY A 159 4.39 3.24 -14.10
C GLY A 159 5.60 3.93 -14.73
N SER A 160 6.84 3.46 -14.48
CA SER A 160 8.10 3.87 -15.14
C SER A 160 8.45 5.36 -15.07
N ARG A 161 8.02 6.08 -14.04
CA ARG A 161 8.45 7.46 -13.81
C ARG A 161 9.39 7.52 -12.62
N ASP A 162 10.63 7.92 -12.90
CA ASP A 162 11.60 8.25 -11.88
C ASP A 162 11.17 9.54 -11.18
N ARG A 163 11.53 9.66 -9.91
CA ARG A 163 11.32 10.88 -9.12
C ARG A 163 12.43 11.07 -8.12
N GLU A 164 12.61 12.28 -7.69
CA GLU A 164 13.48 12.64 -6.59
C GLU A 164 12.65 12.96 -5.35
N VAL A 165 13.16 12.55 -4.19
CA VAL A 165 12.59 12.90 -2.89
C VAL A 165 13.64 13.60 -2.05
N PRO A 166 13.27 14.55 -1.16
CA PRO A 166 14.21 15.22 -0.28
C PRO A 166 14.92 14.23 0.66
N LEU A 167 16.20 14.46 0.87
CA LEU A 167 17.01 13.79 1.88
C LEU A 167 17.14 14.69 3.10
N SER A 168 16.52 14.32 4.22
CA SER A 168 16.66 15.11 5.44
C SER A 168 18.07 14.99 6.03
N PRO A 169 18.61 16.03 6.70
CA PRO A 169 19.90 15.97 7.38
C PRO A 169 19.97 14.83 8.40
N THR A 170 18.91 14.60 9.15
CA THR A 170 18.79 13.50 10.12
C THR A 170 18.90 12.13 9.46
N LEU A 171 18.21 11.93 8.33
CA LEU A 171 18.30 10.68 7.57
C LEU A 171 19.70 10.51 6.99
N LEU A 172 20.32 11.55 6.44
CA LEU A 172 21.69 11.48 5.91
C LEU A 172 22.69 11.06 6.99
N GLN A 173 22.58 11.62 8.19
CA GLN A 173 23.43 11.23 9.31
C GLN A 173 23.25 9.75 9.68
N ALA A 174 22.01 9.29 9.79
CA ALA A 174 21.72 7.88 10.06
C ALA A 174 22.25 6.97 8.96
N LEU A 175 22.11 7.35 7.68
CA LEU A 175 22.65 6.62 6.53
C LEU A 175 24.17 6.56 6.56
N ARG A 176 24.87 7.62 6.96
CA ARG A 176 26.35 7.64 7.10
C ARG A 176 26.82 6.68 8.19
N VAL A 177 26.16 6.67 9.37
CA VAL A 177 26.45 5.73 10.45
C VAL A 177 26.20 4.29 9.98
N TYR A 178 25.05 4.06 9.35
CA TYR A 178 24.69 2.77 8.78
C TYR A 178 25.71 2.31 7.73
N TRP A 179 26.10 3.20 6.80
CA TRP A 179 27.07 2.87 5.75
C TRP A 179 28.43 2.47 6.30
N ARG A 180 28.95 3.18 7.30
CA ARG A 180 30.23 2.85 7.96
C ARG A 180 30.21 1.45 8.59
N TRP A 181 29.07 1.06 9.15
CA TRP A 181 28.91 -0.26 9.77
C TRP A 181 28.64 -1.36 8.75
N MET A 182 27.73 -1.12 7.81
CA MET A 182 27.23 -2.13 6.86
C MET A 182 28.12 -2.26 5.62
N LYS A 183 28.72 -1.16 5.14
CA LYS A 183 29.49 -1.03 3.90
C LYS A 183 28.78 -1.68 2.71
N PRO A 184 27.52 -1.29 2.40
CA PRO A 184 26.80 -1.83 1.27
C PRO A 184 27.51 -1.46 -0.04
N LYS A 185 27.52 -2.39 -0.99
CA LYS A 185 28.16 -2.19 -2.31
C LYS A 185 27.18 -1.53 -3.30
N THR A 186 26.17 -2.25 -3.73
CA THR A 186 25.18 -1.78 -4.72
C THR A 186 23.90 -1.38 -4.03
N TYR A 187 23.24 -2.32 -3.35
CA TYR A 187 21.95 -2.06 -2.71
C TYR A 187 22.13 -1.41 -1.34
N LEU A 188 21.41 -0.30 -1.09
CA LEU A 188 21.47 0.39 0.20
C LEU A 188 21.15 -0.55 1.37
N PHE A 189 20.15 -1.41 1.17
CA PHE A 189 19.78 -2.47 2.11
C PHE A 189 20.02 -3.84 1.48
N PRO A 190 21.23 -4.40 1.63
CA PRO A 190 21.55 -5.70 1.05
C PRO A 190 20.82 -6.84 1.76
N GLY A 191 20.40 -7.81 0.98
CA GLY A 191 19.74 -9.01 1.44
C GLY A 191 20.69 -10.13 1.85
N THR A 192 20.14 -11.33 1.98
CA THR A 192 20.88 -12.55 2.30
C THR A 192 20.57 -13.65 1.30
N VAL A 193 21.58 -14.46 0.97
CA VAL A 193 21.47 -15.70 0.22
C VAL A 193 22.09 -16.81 1.07
N HIS A 194 21.38 -17.93 1.26
CA HIS A 194 21.81 -19.03 2.14
C HIS A 194 22.29 -18.54 3.52
N HIS A 195 21.51 -17.63 4.14
CA HIS A 195 21.81 -17.00 5.44
C HIS A 195 23.09 -16.14 5.49
N ARG A 196 23.78 -15.95 4.39
CA ARG A 196 24.95 -15.06 4.26
C ARG A 196 24.55 -13.78 3.55
N ARG A 197 25.18 -12.66 3.96
CA ARG A 197 24.99 -11.38 3.28
C ARG A 197 25.42 -11.50 1.81
N ALA A 198 24.58 -11.00 0.92
CA ALA A 198 24.85 -10.96 -0.51
C ALA A 198 24.47 -9.59 -1.07
N ASP A 199 25.13 -9.17 -2.16
CA ASP A 199 24.79 -7.92 -2.84
C ASP A 199 23.53 -8.10 -3.74
N VAL A 200 22.44 -8.45 -3.10
CA VAL A 200 21.11 -8.60 -3.67
C VAL A 200 20.11 -7.71 -2.91
N PRO A 201 19.02 -7.28 -3.52
CA PRO A 201 18.04 -6.48 -2.81
C PRO A 201 17.37 -7.27 -1.70
N ILE A 202 17.03 -6.59 -0.59
CA ILE A 202 16.21 -7.22 0.46
C ILE A 202 14.84 -7.63 -0.07
N THR A 203 14.27 -8.63 0.56
CA THR A 203 12.91 -9.06 0.24
C THR A 203 11.87 -8.15 0.90
N ALA A 204 10.72 -8.02 0.27
CA ALA A 204 9.58 -7.30 0.84
C ALA A 204 9.13 -7.85 2.21
N ASN A 205 9.42 -9.13 2.49
CA ASN A 205 9.09 -9.76 3.76
C ASN A 205 9.97 -9.23 4.90
N ILE A 206 11.27 -9.00 4.67
CA ILE A 206 12.18 -8.41 5.67
C ILE A 206 11.71 -7.01 6.07
N VAL A 207 11.30 -6.20 5.09
CA VAL A 207 10.76 -4.86 5.35
C VAL A 207 9.48 -4.92 6.19
N TRP A 208 8.59 -5.86 5.86
CA TRP A 208 7.37 -6.07 6.64
C TRP A 208 7.68 -6.52 8.06
N LEU A 209 8.61 -7.49 8.21
CA LEU A 209 9.01 -8.03 9.50
C LEU A 209 9.64 -6.97 10.40
N ALA A 210 10.50 -6.09 9.84
CA ALA A 210 11.07 -4.97 10.57
C ALA A 210 10.00 -4.03 11.14
N CYS A 211 9.01 -3.65 10.32
CA CYS A 211 7.88 -2.84 10.78
C CYS A 211 7.06 -3.54 11.85
N HIS A 212 6.71 -4.81 11.63
CA HIS A 212 5.86 -5.57 12.54
C HIS A 212 6.51 -5.81 13.90
N GLN A 213 7.77 -6.24 13.91
CA GLN A 213 8.52 -6.46 15.14
C GLN A 213 8.78 -5.17 15.92
N ALA A 214 9.04 -4.06 15.23
CA ALA A 214 9.20 -2.76 15.87
C ALA A 214 7.87 -2.30 16.49
N ALA A 215 6.74 -2.49 15.80
CA ALA A 215 5.41 -2.15 16.32
C ALA A 215 5.06 -2.93 17.60
N LEU A 216 5.34 -4.23 17.62
CA LEU A 216 5.13 -5.07 18.81
C LEU A 216 5.96 -4.57 20.00
N ARG A 217 7.27 -4.28 19.79
CA ARG A 217 8.14 -3.77 20.85
C ARG A 217 7.77 -2.37 21.33
N ALA A 218 7.25 -1.53 20.41
CA ALA A 218 6.80 -0.18 20.73
C ALA A 218 5.43 -0.14 21.43
N GLY A 219 4.76 -1.30 21.63
CA GLY A 219 3.41 -1.38 22.21
C GLY A 219 2.35 -0.70 21.35
N ILE A 220 2.52 -0.69 20.00
CA ILE A 220 1.56 -0.08 19.10
C ILE A 220 0.51 -1.13 18.71
N SER A 221 -0.73 -0.93 19.16
CA SER A 221 -1.86 -1.83 18.91
C SER A 221 -2.43 -1.74 17.49
N LYS A 222 -2.13 -0.66 16.75
CA LYS A 222 -2.59 -0.45 15.38
C LYS A 222 -1.97 -1.50 14.44
N ARG A 223 -2.77 -2.00 13.49
CA ARG A 223 -2.29 -2.95 12.46
C ARG A 223 -1.38 -2.24 11.47
N LEU A 224 -0.07 -2.32 11.69
CA LEU A 224 0.94 -1.65 10.89
C LEU A 224 1.45 -2.44 9.69
N SER A 225 1.80 -1.70 8.67
CA SER A 225 2.50 -2.18 7.48
C SER A 225 3.49 -1.10 7.00
N PRO A 226 4.44 -1.41 6.11
CA PRO A 226 5.27 -0.39 5.48
C PRO A 226 4.48 0.74 4.79
N HIS A 227 3.27 0.45 4.30
CA HIS A 227 2.38 1.47 3.75
C HIS A 227 1.80 2.41 4.80
N SER A 228 1.63 1.95 6.04
CA SER A 228 1.17 2.81 7.14
C SER A 228 2.17 3.93 7.43
N LEU A 229 3.49 3.65 7.41
CA LEU A 229 4.53 4.68 7.53
C LEU A 229 4.49 5.71 6.40
N ARG A 230 4.25 5.25 5.17
CA ARG A 230 4.09 6.14 4.03
C ARG A 230 2.83 7.01 4.16
N HIS A 231 1.71 6.46 4.64
CA HIS A 231 0.49 7.22 4.91
C HIS A 231 0.71 8.24 6.03
N SER A 232 1.39 7.83 7.10
CA SER A 232 1.72 8.74 8.22
C SER A 232 2.61 9.90 7.75
N CYS A 233 3.66 9.62 6.97
CA CYS A 233 4.50 10.68 6.40
C CYS A 233 3.68 11.66 5.55
N ALA A 234 2.84 11.15 4.64
CA ALA A 234 2.03 12.00 3.77
C ALA A 234 1.03 12.87 4.56
N THR A 235 0.41 12.30 5.61
CA THR A 235 -0.50 13.06 6.49
C THR A 235 0.27 14.12 7.28
N HIS A 236 1.43 13.77 7.85
CA HIS A 236 2.25 14.72 8.61
C HIS A 236 2.82 15.84 7.73
N LEU A 237 3.15 15.56 6.45
CA LEU A 237 3.53 16.61 5.50
C LEU A 237 2.37 17.57 5.24
N LEU A 238 1.15 17.04 5.09
CA LEU A 238 -0.05 17.86 4.91
C LEU A 238 -0.33 18.71 6.16
N ASP A 239 -0.24 18.11 7.35
CA ASP A 239 -0.40 18.81 8.63
C ASP A 239 0.69 19.89 8.84
N ALA A 240 1.88 19.68 8.29
CA ALA A 240 2.96 20.67 8.27
C ALA A 240 2.77 21.79 7.22
N GLY A 241 1.69 21.74 6.42
CA GLY A 241 1.35 22.77 5.43
C GLY A 241 1.85 22.52 4.01
N ALA A 242 2.37 21.30 3.72
CA ALA A 242 2.70 20.95 2.34
C ALA A 242 1.42 20.82 1.50
N ASP A 243 1.44 21.35 0.28
CA ASP A 243 0.30 21.25 -0.62
C ASP A 243 0.15 19.84 -1.20
N LEU A 244 -1.08 19.48 -1.61
CA LEU A 244 -1.41 18.16 -2.12
C LEU A 244 -0.66 17.78 -3.40
N ARG A 245 -0.30 18.75 -4.23
CA ARG A 245 0.43 18.48 -5.47
C ARG A 245 1.88 18.12 -5.19
N THR A 246 2.52 18.78 -4.27
CA THR A 246 3.85 18.44 -3.76
C THR A 246 3.84 17.02 -3.17
N ILE A 247 2.85 16.70 -2.31
CA ILE A 247 2.70 15.35 -1.75
C ILE A 247 2.46 14.32 -2.86
N GLN A 248 1.64 14.62 -3.86
CA GLN A 248 1.39 13.73 -5.00
C GLN A 248 2.70 13.39 -5.74
N VAL A 249 3.52 14.40 -6.02
CA VAL A 249 4.81 14.25 -6.71
C VAL A 249 5.78 13.42 -5.86
N LEU A 250 5.95 13.74 -4.58
CA LEU A 250 6.82 13.00 -3.66
C LEU A 250 6.42 11.53 -3.56
N LEU A 251 5.13 11.25 -3.47
CA LEU A 251 4.62 9.89 -3.42
C LEU A 251 4.68 9.17 -4.78
N GLY A 252 4.78 9.90 -5.89
CA GLY A 252 4.70 9.32 -7.23
C GLY A 252 3.32 8.71 -7.50
N HIS A 253 2.25 9.44 -7.16
CA HIS A 253 0.89 9.07 -7.50
C HIS A 253 0.54 9.58 -8.89
N SER A 254 0.15 8.67 -9.78
CA SER A 254 -0.25 9.01 -11.17
C SER A 254 -1.56 9.80 -11.23
N ARG A 255 -2.41 9.68 -10.21
CA ARG A 255 -3.70 10.38 -10.10
C ARG A 255 -3.79 11.09 -8.76
N LEU A 256 -4.39 12.27 -8.76
CA LEU A 256 -4.57 13.08 -7.55
C LEU A 256 -5.53 12.40 -6.55
N GLU A 257 -6.51 11.64 -7.05
CA GLU A 257 -7.48 10.93 -6.20
C GLU A 257 -6.81 10.02 -5.15
N HIS A 258 -5.63 9.49 -5.47
CA HIS A 258 -4.86 8.67 -4.52
C HIS A 258 -4.24 9.50 -3.39
N THR A 259 -4.14 10.83 -3.56
CA THR A 259 -3.58 11.76 -2.57
C THR A 259 -4.69 12.44 -1.77
N LEU A 260 -5.88 12.61 -2.35
CA LEU A 260 -7.02 13.25 -1.67
C LEU A 260 -7.42 12.54 -0.37
N ILE A 261 -7.10 11.26 -0.22
CA ILE A 261 -7.38 10.50 1.00
C ILE A 261 -6.72 11.14 2.24
N TYR A 262 -5.61 11.85 2.07
CA TYR A 262 -4.91 12.49 3.17
C TYR A 262 -5.64 13.71 3.73
N LEU A 263 -6.50 14.37 2.94
CA LEU A 263 -7.39 15.43 3.44
C LEU A 263 -8.32 14.93 4.54
N HIS A 264 -8.85 13.71 4.38
CA HIS A 264 -9.71 13.08 5.39
C HIS A 264 -8.94 12.56 6.62
N LEU A 265 -7.61 12.53 6.57
CA LEU A 265 -6.76 12.01 7.64
C LEU A 265 -6.04 13.13 8.41
N SER A 266 -5.94 14.33 7.81
CA SER A 266 -5.31 15.51 8.41
C SER A 266 -6.23 16.13 9.47
N GLN A 267 -5.77 16.13 10.71
CA GLN A 267 -6.49 16.76 11.82
C GLN A 267 -6.54 18.29 11.65
N LYS A 268 -5.46 18.89 11.18
CA LYS A 268 -5.38 20.33 10.98
C LYS A 268 -6.39 20.85 9.96
N HIS A 269 -6.61 20.12 8.88
CA HIS A 269 -7.63 20.47 7.89
C HIS A 269 -9.05 20.32 8.42
N LEU A 270 -9.32 19.28 9.23
CA LEU A 270 -10.63 19.08 9.86
C LEU A 270 -10.92 20.15 10.91
N GLN A 271 -9.90 20.54 11.71
CA GLN A 271 -10.03 21.59 12.73
C GLN A 271 -10.09 23.01 12.14
N ALA A 272 -9.53 23.23 10.94
CA ALA A 272 -9.57 24.52 10.26
C ALA A 272 -10.92 24.82 9.59
N VAL A 273 -11.84 23.85 9.51
CA VAL A 273 -13.19 24.06 8.99
C VAL A 273 -14.03 24.71 10.09
N PRO A 274 -14.44 26.00 9.94
CA PRO A 274 -15.27 26.66 10.94
C PRO A 274 -16.62 25.92 11.05
N ASN A 275 -17.04 25.66 12.26
CA ASN A 275 -18.36 25.10 12.47
C ASN A 275 -19.41 26.20 12.23
N PRO A 276 -20.39 26.00 11.34
CA PRO A 276 -21.44 27.01 11.11
C PRO A 276 -22.20 27.38 12.39
N LEU A 277 -22.28 26.49 13.37
CA LEU A 277 -22.92 26.75 14.66
C LEU A 277 -22.21 27.87 15.44
N ASP A 278 -20.86 27.93 15.34
CA ASP A 278 -20.06 28.93 16.07
C ASP A 278 -20.26 30.35 15.51
N SER A 279 -20.81 30.49 14.30
CA SER A 279 -21.15 31.77 13.67
C SER A 279 -22.59 32.23 13.96
N LEU A 280 -23.39 31.39 14.63
CA LEU A 280 -24.76 31.74 15.00
C LEU A 280 -24.76 32.53 16.34
N GLN A 281 -25.56 33.62 16.36
CA GLN A 281 -25.84 34.33 17.62
C GLN A 281 -27.01 33.63 18.33
N LEU A 282 -26.73 32.55 19.01
CA LEU A 282 -27.71 31.83 19.80
C LEU A 282 -27.83 32.44 21.18
N ALA A 283 -29.04 32.38 21.78
CA ALA A 283 -29.21 32.67 23.18
C ALA A 283 -28.36 31.72 24.04
N SER A 284 -27.89 32.20 25.20
CA SER A 284 -27.08 31.43 26.11
C SER A 284 -27.81 30.13 26.49
N VAL A 285 -27.08 29.02 26.54
CA VAL A 285 -27.62 27.71 26.96
C VAL A 285 -28.17 27.78 28.38
N ASP A 286 -27.64 28.72 29.22
CA ASP A 286 -28.08 28.97 30.57
C ASP A 286 -29.46 29.69 30.63
N ASP A 287 -29.86 30.36 29.54
CA ASP A 287 -31.17 31.02 29.43
C ASP A 287 -32.30 30.07 29.01
N VAL A 288 -31.94 28.86 28.58
CA VAL A 288 -32.91 27.83 28.19
C VAL A 288 -33.30 26.99 29.42
N GLN A 289 -34.41 27.32 30.09
CA GLN A 289 -34.92 26.48 31.17
C GLN A 289 -35.17 25.04 30.69
N PRO A 290 -34.73 24.02 31.44
CA PRO A 290 -34.99 22.63 31.09
C PRO A 290 -36.47 22.29 31.38
N SER A 291 -37.35 22.56 30.41
CA SER A 291 -38.76 22.15 30.49
C SER A 291 -38.92 20.71 30.02
N LEU A 292 -38.47 19.76 30.84
CA LEU A 292 -38.79 18.35 30.73
C LEU A 292 -39.26 17.82 32.08
N ARG A 293 -40.49 18.14 32.44
CA ARG A 293 -41.25 17.27 33.35
C ARG A 293 -41.68 16.04 32.54
N LEU A 294 -40.91 14.97 32.64
CA LEU A 294 -41.37 13.64 32.29
C LEU A 294 -42.55 13.31 33.22
N GLN A 295 -43.78 13.44 32.72
CA GLN A 295 -44.94 12.87 33.37
C GLN A 295 -44.76 11.34 33.38
N LYS A 296 -44.43 10.79 34.55
CA LYS A 296 -44.58 9.36 34.79
C LYS A 296 -46.07 9.04 34.77
N LYS A 297 -46.49 8.21 33.81
CA LYS A 297 -47.68 7.38 33.90
C LYS A 297 -47.25 5.95 34.21
#